data_061ad9a4e1983d3b77bb2d4a5e3646ff
#
_entry.id   061ad9a4e1983d3b77bb2d4a5e3646ff
#
_cell.length_a   1.000
_cell.length_b   1.000
_cell.length_c   1.000
_cell.angle_alpha   90.00
_cell.angle_beta   90.00
_cell.angle_gamma   90.00
#
_symmetry.space_group_name_H-M   'P 1'
#
loop_
_entity.id
_entity.type
_entity.pdbx_description
1 polymer ?
#
loop_
_entity_poly.entity_id
_entity_poly.type
_entity_poly.pdbx_seq_one_letter_code
_entity_poly.pdbx_strand_id
1 'polypeptide(L)'
;MRLLIVRHGDPDYSIDSLTEKGWKEAEYLSERLSKLDVKDFYVSPLGRAKDTASFTLKKMNRTAVECDWLREFDVLIDRPDVTDRQKRLWDWLPQDWTQDERFYQYDHWYENERLQQSDAKGYYDYVTGKFDKLLAEHGYVREGHHYRVEKPNEDTLVFFLSLIHI
;
A
#
# COMPACT_ATOMS: atom_id res chain seq x y z
N MET A 1 -16.99 -6.62 -7.13
CA MET A 1 -16.22 -6.30 -5.92
C MET A 1 -15.68 -4.88 -5.98
N ARG A 2 -15.57 -4.18 -4.84
CA ARG A 2 -15.01 -2.84 -4.70
C ARG A 2 -13.81 -2.87 -3.75
N LEU A 3 -12.71 -2.25 -4.15
CA LEU A 3 -11.53 -2.06 -3.29
C LEU A 3 -11.46 -0.58 -2.89
N LEU A 4 -11.43 -0.31 -1.58
CA LEU A 4 -11.23 1.02 -1.03
C LEU A 4 -9.84 1.09 -0.41
N ILE A 5 -8.98 1.86 -1.04
CA ILE A 5 -7.62 2.12 -0.57
C ILE A 5 -7.65 3.38 0.27
N VAL A 6 -7.29 3.25 1.54
CA VAL A 6 -7.27 4.33 2.52
C VAL A 6 -5.83 4.55 2.97
N ARG A 7 -5.27 5.69 2.62
CA ARG A 7 -3.98 6.12 3.16
C ARG A 7 -4.15 6.59 4.60
N HIS A 8 -3.12 6.40 5.43
CA HIS A 8 -3.11 6.94 6.79
C HIS A 8 -3.36 8.45 6.84
N GLY A 9 -3.95 8.95 7.92
CA GLY A 9 -4.09 10.37 8.22
C GLY A 9 -2.75 11.07 8.39
N ASP A 10 -2.77 12.38 8.64
CA ASP A 10 -1.56 13.19 8.83
C ASP A 10 -0.66 12.58 9.92
N PRO A 11 0.59 12.11 9.58
CA PRO A 11 1.38 11.25 10.45
C PRO A 11 2.32 12.03 11.36
N ASP A 12 2.48 11.54 12.59
CA ASP A 12 3.64 11.83 13.43
C ASP A 12 4.63 10.66 13.31
N TYR A 13 5.65 10.83 12.50
CA TYR A 13 6.67 9.78 12.27
C TYR A 13 7.57 9.52 13.48
N SER A 14 7.62 10.43 14.47
CA SER A 14 8.46 10.25 15.65
C SER A 14 7.96 9.16 16.58
N ILE A 15 6.66 8.89 16.56
CA ILE A 15 5.99 7.88 17.40
C ILE A 15 5.21 6.85 16.56
N ASP A 16 5.35 6.87 15.22
CA ASP A 16 4.57 6.04 14.27
C ASP A 16 3.06 6.08 14.54
N SER A 17 2.50 7.28 14.70
CA SER A 17 1.08 7.51 14.97
C SER A 17 0.56 8.68 14.14
N LEU A 18 -0.52 9.33 14.57
CA LEU A 18 -1.14 10.47 13.92
C LEU A 18 -0.90 11.76 14.70
N THR A 19 -0.78 12.88 13.98
CA THR A 19 -0.86 14.21 14.58
C THR A 19 -2.30 14.50 15.07
N GLU A 20 -2.49 15.58 15.83
CA GLU A 20 -3.83 16.03 16.21
C GLU A 20 -4.76 16.19 15.00
N LYS A 21 -4.23 16.69 13.88
CA LYS A 21 -4.96 16.80 12.60
C LYS A 21 -5.31 15.42 12.05
N GLY A 22 -4.34 14.49 12.03
CA GLY A 22 -4.54 13.11 11.55
C GLY A 22 -5.61 12.35 12.33
N TRP A 23 -5.69 12.56 13.65
CA TRP A 23 -6.76 11.98 14.47
C TRP A 23 -8.15 12.50 14.09
N LYS A 24 -8.28 13.80 13.79
CA LYS A 24 -9.54 14.37 13.29
C LYS A 24 -9.91 13.83 11.90
N GLU A 25 -8.92 13.67 11.03
CA GLU A 25 -9.10 13.05 9.70
C GLU A 25 -9.63 11.61 9.82
N ALA A 26 -9.05 10.81 10.71
CA ALA A 26 -9.48 9.44 10.99
C ALA A 26 -10.91 9.38 11.56
N GLU A 27 -11.30 10.32 12.43
CA GLU A 27 -12.64 10.45 12.95
C GLU A 27 -13.66 10.75 11.82
N TYR A 28 -13.39 11.76 10.99
CA TYR A 28 -14.27 12.09 9.86
C TYR A 28 -14.37 10.97 8.84
N LEU A 29 -13.26 10.27 8.57
CA LEU A 29 -13.25 9.08 7.72
C LEU A 29 -14.20 8.01 8.25
N SER A 30 -14.22 7.81 9.56
CA SER A 30 -15.10 6.82 10.21
C SER A 30 -16.58 7.10 9.98
N GLU A 31 -16.98 8.38 9.93
CA GLU A 31 -18.36 8.81 9.65
C GLU A 31 -18.82 8.38 8.24
N ARG A 32 -17.88 8.33 7.30
CA ARG A 32 -18.13 7.92 5.93
C ARG A 32 -18.11 6.40 5.77
N LEU A 33 -17.06 5.76 6.27
CA LEU A 33 -16.86 4.31 6.08
C LEU A 33 -17.91 3.49 6.84
N SER A 34 -18.36 3.96 8.01
CA SER A 34 -19.38 3.25 8.80
C SER A 34 -20.75 3.18 8.14
N LYS A 35 -20.99 3.93 7.05
CA LYS A 35 -22.22 3.88 6.26
C LYS A 35 -22.17 2.86 5.12
N LEU A 36 -21.03 2.24 4.91
CA LEU A 36 -20.81 1.28 3.84
C LEU A 36 -21.00 -0.15 4.37
N ASP A 37 -21.53 -1.02 3.52
CA ASP A 37 -21.49 -2.45 3.75
C ASP A 37 -20.10 -2.96 3.36
N VAL A 38 -19.27 -3.22 4.38
CA VAL A 38 -17.88 -3.65 4.21
C VAL A 38 -17.74 -5.10 4.60
N LYS A 39 -17.28 -5.91 3.67
CA LYS A 39 -17.03 -7.34 3.86
C LYS A 39 -15.86 -7.58 4.79
N ASP A 40 -14.69 -7.06 4.42
CA ASP A 40 -13.47 -7.27 5.18
C ASP A 40 -12.60 -6.01 5.24
N PHE A 41 -11.86 -5.90 6.34
CA PHE A 41 -10.88 -4.84 6.58
C PHE A 41 -9.48 -5.43 6.66
N TYR A 42 -8.55 -4.80 6.00
CA TYR A 42 -7.11 -5.10 6.01
C TYR A 42 -6.32 -3.88 6.44
N VAL A 43 -5.26 -4.07 7.21
CA VAL A 43 -4.48 -2.96 7.76
C VAL A 43 -2.99 -3.25 7.73
N SER A 44 -2.21 -2.23 7.41
CA SER A 44 -0.75 -2.25 7.57
C SER A 44 -0.37 -2.40 9.05
N PRO A 45 0.74 -3.10 9.38
CA PRO A 45 1.23 -3.22 10.75
C PRO A 45 1.70 -1.91 11.37
N LEU A 46 1.92 -0.85 10.58
CA LEU A 46 2.43 0.43 11.09
C LEU A 46 1.37 1.20 11.88
N GLY A 47 1.81 1.83 12.99
CA GLY A 47 0.94 2.49 13.95
C GLY A 47 0.01 3.51 13.32
N ARG A 48 0.53 4.41 12.48
CA ARG A 48 -0.28 5.42 11.78
C ARG A 48 -1.42 4.87 10.94
N ALA A 49 -1.26 3.67 10.34
CA ALA A 49 -2.34 3.02 9.60
C ALA A 49 -3.38 2.39 10.54
N LYS A 50 -2.93 1.74 11.62
CA LYS A 50 -3.80 1.19 12.67
C LYS A 50 -4.62 2.29 13.35
N ASP A 51 -4.00 3.40 13.67
CA ASP A 51 -4.65 4.55 14.29
C ASP A 51 -5.70 5.16 13.36
N THR A 52 -5.40 5.27 12.05
CA THR A 52 -6.39 5.72 11.07
C THR A 52 -7.59 4.77 10.99
N ALA A 53 -7.37 3.46 11.09
CA ALA A 53 -8.43 2.46 11.05
C ALA A 53 -9.28 2.44 12.35
N SER A 54 -8.71 2.85 13.47
CA SER A 54 -9.23 2.60 14.82
C SER A 54 -10.64 3.11 15.04
N PHE A 55 -10.94 4.35 14.65
CA PHE A 55 -12.29 4.93 14.78
C PHE A 55 -13.32 4.18 13.94
N THR A 56 -12.98 3.83 12.70
CA THR A 56 -13.87 3.07 11.81
C THR A 56 -14.18 1.69 12.39
N LEU A 57 -13.13 0.96 12.78
CA LEU A 57 -13.28 -0.40 13.33
C LEU A 57 -14.06 -0.39 14.64
N LYS A 58 -13.76 0.55 15.54
CA LYS A 58 -14.51 0.71 16.79
C LYS A 58 -15.98 1.02 16.54
N LYS A 59 -16.26 1.97 15.65
CA LYS A 59 -17.63 2.42 15.34
C LYS A 59 -18.48 1.31 14.73
N MET A 60 -17.87 0.47 13.89
CA MET A 60 -18.54 -0.66 13.23
C MET A 60 -18.53 -1.95 14.05
N ASN A 61 -17.86 -1.95 15.21
CA ASN A 61 -17.60 -3.15 16.03
C ASN A 61 -16.96 -4.29 15.21
N ARG A 62 -15.93 -3.95 14.42
CA ARG A 62 -15.20 -4.84 13.53
C ARG A 62 -13.71 -4.87 13.87
N THR A 63 -13.03 -5.87 13.36
CA THR A 63 -11.56 -5.99 13.37
C THR A 63 -11.02 -5.98 11.96
N ALA A 64 -9.74 -5.69 11.81
CA ALA A 64 -9.01 -5.79 10.54
C ALA A 64 -7.97 -6.92 10.59
N VAL A 65 -7.73 -7.54 9.45
CA VAL A 65 -6.61 -8.47 9.26
C VAL A 65 -5.34 -7.67 9.05
N GLU A 66 -4.34 -7.88 9.90
CA GLU A 66 -3.03 -7.25 9.75
C GLU A 66 -2.26 -7.93 8.62
N CYS A 67 -1.73 -7.12 7.69
CA CYS A 67 -1.02 -7.58 6.50
C CYS A 67 0.34 -6.89 6.37
N ASP A 68 1.43 -7.62 6.55
CA ASP A 68 2.80 -7.11 6.45
C ASP A 68 3.11 -6.45 5.11
N TRP A 69 2.55 -6.98 4.04
CA TRP A 69 2.75 -6.49 2.67
C TRP A 69 2.02 -5.17 2.38
N LEU A 70 1.20 -4.66 3.31
CA LEU A 70 0.59 -3.32 3.26
C LEU A 70 1.50 -2.23 3.86
N ARG A 71 2.72 -2.59 4.25
CA ARG A 71 3.74 -1.62 4.70
C ARG A 71 4.21 -0.76 3.54
N GLU A 72 4.85 0.35 3.89
CA GLU A 72 5.58 1.17 2.94
C GLU A 72 6.63 0.36 2.19
N PHE A 73 6.78 0.64 0.88
CA PHE A 73 7.79 0.02 0.02
C PHE A 73 9.19 0.55 0.38
N ASP A 74 9.77 0.01 1.44
CA ASP A 74 10.97 0.54 2.10
C ASP A 74 12.26 -0.08 1.53
N VAL A 75 12.40 -0.02 0.20
CA VAL A 75 13.60 -0.48 -0.50
C VAL A 75 14.60 0.67 -0.60
N LEU A 76 15.84 0.41 -0.19
CA LEU A 76 16.95 1.35 -0.27
C LEU A 76 17.77 1.11 -1.53
N ILE A 77 18.18 2.18 -2.21
CA ILE A 77 19.04 2.17 -3.39
C ILE A 77 20.13 3.25 -3.28
N ASP A 78 21.17 3.10 -4.08
CA ASP A 78 22.19 4.13 -4.30
C ASP A 78 21.64 5.16 -5.29
N ARG A 79 21.11 6.26 -4.77
CA ARG A 79 20.53 7.33 -5.58
C ARG A 79 21.61 8.29 -6.07
N PRO A 80 21.51 8.85 -7.30
CA PRO A 80 22.52 9.78 -7.83
C PRO A 80 22.62 11.11 -7.08
N ASP A 81 21.54 11.54 -6.42
CA ASP A 81 21.50 12.78 -5.65
C ASP A 81 22.08 12.67 -4.23
N VAL A 82 22.46 11.44 -3.78
CA VAL A 82 23.02 11.19 -2.46
C VAL A 82 24.23 10.25 -2.58
N THR A 83 25.39 10.70 -2.13
CA THR A 83 26.64 9.97 -2.28
C THR A 83 27.18 9.32 -1.01
N ASP A 84 26.60 9.61 0.15
CA ASP A 84 27.08 9.18 1.45
C ASP A 84 26.29 8.01 2.07
N ARG A 85 25.13 7.69 1.51
CA ARG A 85 24.24 6.65 2.02
C ARG A 85 23.17 6.23 1.02
N GLN A 86 22.63 5.04 1.20
CA GLN A 86 21.42 4.59 0.48
C GLN A 86 20.17 5.37 0.92
N LYS A 87 19.25 5.54 -0.02
CA LYS A 87 17.97 6.22 0.17
C LYS A 87 16.81 5.38 -0.38
N ARG A 88 15.62 5.69 0.08
CA ARG A 88 14.42 5.02 -0.37
C ARG A 88 14.19 5.19 -1.86
N LEU A 89 13.87 4.10 -2.53
CA LEU A 89 13.63 4.03 -3.96
C LEU A 89 12.54 5.02 -4.41
N TRP A 90 11.42 5.04 -3.74
CA TRP A 90 10.26 5.86 -4.13
C TRP A 90 10.48 7.37 -3.95
N ASP A 91 11.51 7.78 -3.23
CA ASP A 91 11.91 9.17 -3.03
C ASP A 91 12.96 9.64 -4.09
N TRP A 92 13.20 8.81 -5.11
CA TRP A 92 14.11 9.12 -6.20
C TRP A 92 13.58 10.28 -7.05
N LEU A 93 14.46 11.23 -7.39
CA LEU A 93 14.04 12.45 -8.08
C LEU A 93 13.60 12.14 -9.52
N PRO A 94 12.48 12.70 -9.99
CA PRO A 94 11.99 12.48 -11.35
C PRO A 94 13.01 12.76 -12.43
N GLN A 95 13.81 13.82 -12.29
CA GLN A 95 14.85 14.19 -13.24
C GLN A 95 15.90 13.09 -13.48
N ASP A 96 16.08 12.19 -12.53
CA ASP A 96 17.07 11.12 -12.61
C ASP A 96 16.49 9.83 -13.20
N TRP A 97 15.29 9.42 -12.76
CA TRP A 97 14.72 8.16 -13.24
C TRP A 97 13.95 8.30 -14.56
N THR A 98 13.36 9.47 -14.88
CA THR A 98 12.63 9.68 -16.14
C THR A 98 13.50 9.62 -17.40
N GLN A 99 14.83 9.61 -17.25
CA GLN A 99 15.78 9.47 -18.37
C GLN A 99 15.97 8.01 -18.82
N ASP A 100 15.52 7.05 -18.03
CA ASP A 100 15.64 5.63 -18.35
C ASP A 100 14.30 5.08 -18.84
N GLU A 101 14.23 4.73 -20.14
CA GLU A 101 13.02 4.24 -20.79
C GLU A 101 12.49 2.93 -20.17
N ARG A 102 13.34 2.15 -19.48
CA ARG A 102 12.94 0.91 -18.80
C ARG A 102 11.89 1.16 -17.73
N PHE A 103 11.88 2.33 -17.09
CA PHE A 103 10.88 2.67 -16.08
C PHE A 103 9.46 2.87 -16.65
N TYR A 104 9.33 3.00 -17.95
CA TYR A 104 8.02 3.08 -18.63
C TYR A 104 7.54 1.70 -19.13
N GLN A 105 8.32 0.64 -18.88
CA GLN A 105 8.01 -0.72 -19.30
C GLN A 105 7.68 -1.57 -18.08
N TYR A 106 6.49 -2.18 -18.10
CA TYR A 106 5.95 -2.96 -16.97
C TYR A 106 6.87 -4.08 -16.49
N ASP A 107 7.55 -4.75 -17.39
CA ASP A 107 8.35 -5.95 -17.15
C ASP A 107 9.88 -5.73 -17.25
N HIS A 108 10.33 -4.49 -17.42
CA HIS A 108 11.74 -4.13 -17.57
C HIS A 108 12.25 -3.09 -16.57
N TRP A 109 11.37 -2.43 -15.79
CA TRP A 109 11.73 -1.37 -14.85
C TRP A 109 12.82 -1.80 -13.85
N TYR A 110 12.82 -3.06 -13.41
CA TYR A 110 13.77 -3.60 -12.44
C TYR A 110 15.15 -3.93 -13.06
N GLU A 111 15.32 -3.84 -14.38
CA GLU A 111 16.60 -4.08 -15.06
C GLU A 111 17.57 -2.89 -14.97
N ASN A 112 17.12 -1.74 -14.40
CA ASN A 112 18.02 -0.65 -14.07
C ASN A 112 19.07 -1.12 -13.07
N GLU A 113 20.35 -0.76 -13.30
CA GLU A 113 21.51 -1.26 -12.53
C GLU A 113 21.41 -0.95 -11.04
N ARG A 114 20.81 0.19 -10.67
CA ARG A 114 20.60 0.58 -9.26
C ARG A 114 19.54 -0.30 -8.59
N LEU A 115 18.51 -0.70 -9.33
CA LEU A 115 17.48 -1.59 -8.82
C LEU A 115 17.95 -3.03 -8.72
N GLN A 116 18.79 -3.48 -9.66
CA GLN A 116 19.41 -4.81 -9.60
C GLN A 116 20.34 -5.00 -8.39
N GLN A 117 20.89 -3.93 -7.85
CA GLN A 117 21.69 -3.95 -6.62
C GLN A 117 20.85 -3.96 -5.35
N SER A 118 19.54 -3.96 -5.47
CA SER A 118 18.57 -3.94 -4.38
C SER A 118 17.60 -5.13 -4.50
N ASP A 119 16.77 -5.32 -3.48
CA ASP A 119 15.67 -6.31 -3.52
C ASP A 119 14.34 -5.70 -4.02
N ALA A 120 14.40 -4.66 -4.87
CA ALA A 120 13.20 -3.98 -5.33
C ALA A 120 12.23 -4.92 -6.06
N LYS A 121 12.76 -5.78 -6.95
CA LYS A 121 11.94 -6.77 -7.68
C LYS A 121 11.35 -7.82 -6.76
N GLY A 122 12.16 -8.39 -5.86
CA GLY A 122 11.68 -9.39 -4.90
C GLY A 122 10.59 -8.85 -3.97
N TYR A 123 10.76 -7.63 -3.49
CA TYR A 123 9.74 -6.99 -2.66
C TYR A 123 8.45 -6.67 -3.45
N TYR A 124 8.58 -6.21 -4.71
CA TYR A 124 7.44 -6.00 -5.59
C TYR A 124 6.66 -7.30 -5.83
N ASP A 125 7.35 -8.40 -6.14
CA ASP A 125 6.74 -9.71 -6.35
C ASP A 125 6.06 -10.23 -5.07
N TYR A 126 6.67 -9.98 -3.91
CA TYR A 126 6.06 -10.32 -2.63
C TYR A 126 4.74 -9.59 -2.41
N VAL A 127 4.71 -8.27 -2.60
CA VAL A 127 3.50 -7.45 -2.39
C VAL A 127 2.41 -7.85 -3.39
N THR A 128 2.74 -7.91 -4.67
CA THR A 128 1.78 -8.26 -5.73
C THR A 128 1.26 -9.67 -5.59
N GLY A 129 2.13 -10.64 -5.28
CA GLY A 129 1.73 -12.04 -5.06
C GLY A 129 0.81 -12.22 -3.84
N LYS A 130 1.04 -11.47 -2.75
CA LYS A 130 0.14 -11.47 -1.59
C LYS A 130 -1.22 -10.85 -1.92
N PHE A 131 -1.22 -9.75 -2.68
CA PHE A 131 -2.44 -9.12 -3.13
C PHE A 131 -3.23 -10.01 -4.09
N ASP A 132 -2.56 -10.64 -5.06
CA ASP A 132 -3.18 -11.59 -5.99
C ASP A 132 -3.82 -12.78 -5.26
N LYS A 133 -3.13 -13.32 -4.23
CA LYS A 133 -3.67 -14.39 -3.39
C LYS A 133 -4.94 -13.94 -2.66
N LEU A 134 -4.91 -12.76 -2.05
CA LEU A 134 -6.07 -12.20 -1.38
C LEU A 134 -7.24 -12.01 -2.35
N LEU A 135 -7.01 -11.48 -3.55
CA LEU A 135 -8.06 -11.32 -4.55
C LEU A 135 -8.63 -12.68 -5.02
N ALA A 136 -7.77 -13.71 -5.13
CA ALA A 136 -8.22 -15.05 -5.47
C ALA A 136 -9.16 -15.65 -4.40
N GLU A 137 -8.92 -15.41 -3.12
CA GLU A 137 -9.81 -15.80 -2.01
C GLU A 137 -11.19 -15.14 -2.15
N HIS A 138 -11.26 -13.96 -2.77
CA HIS A 138 -12.51 -13.25 -3.08
C HIS A 138 -13.07 -13.55 -4.49
N GLY A 139 -12.50 -14.52 -5.21
CA GLY A 139 -12.99 -14.98 -6.51
C GLY A 139 -12.44 -14.24 -7.72
N TYR A 140 -11.30 -13.58 -7.61
CA TYR A 140 -10.62 -12.86 -8.68
C TYR A 140 -9.20 -13.39 -8.87
N VAL A 141 -8.99 -14.22 -9.87
CA VAL A 141 -7.71 -14.93 -10.13
C VAL A 141 -6.91 -14.21 -11.19
N ARG A 142 -5.64 -13.92 -10.89
CA ARG A 142 -4.72 -13.27 -11.83
C ARG A 142 -4.44 -14.15 -13.04
N GLU A 143 -4.57 -13.58 -14.24
CA GLU A 143 -4.16 -14.17 -15.52
C GLU A 143 -3.38 -13.13 -16.34
N GLY A 144 -2.06 -13.18 -16.28
CA GLY A 144 -1.20 -12.19 -16.95
C GLY A 144 -1.49 -10.78 -16.44
N HIS A 145 -2.04 -9.89 -17.30
CA HIS A 145 -2.30 -8.49 -16.98
C HIS A 145 -3.74 -8.19 -16.54
N HIS A 146 -4.58 -9.21 -16.35
CA HIS A 146 -5.97 -9.04 -15.91
C HIS A 146 -6.35 -10.05 -14.82
N TYR A 147 -7.54 -9.90 -14.26
CA TYR A 147 -8.11 -10.85 -13.31
C TYR A 147 -9.32 -11.54 -13.95
N ARG A 148 -9.29 -12.88 -13.96
CA ARG A 148 -10.46 -13.68 -14.30
C ARG A 148 -11.40 -13.72 -13.11
N VAL A 149 -12.69 -13.44 -13.35
CA VAL A 149 -13.71 -13.46 -12.32
C VAL A 149 -14.29 -14.87 -12.22
N GLU A 150 -13.97 -15.59 -11.15
CA GLU A 150 -14.53 -16.93 -10.86
C GLU A 150 -15.82 -16.86 -10.05
N LYS A 151 -15.89 -15.88 -9.12
CA LYS A 151 -17.05 -15.68 -8.24
C LYS A 151 -17.43 -14.19 -8.23
N PRO A 152 -18.30 -13.75 -9.17
CA PRO A 152 -18.78 -12.37 -9.17
C PRO A 152 -19.45 -12.03 -7.84
N ASN A 153 -19.12 -10.87 -7.27
CA ASN A 153 -19.70 -10.39 -6.03
C ASN A 153 -19.69 -8.85 -5.97
N GLU A 154 -20.49 -8.29 -5.05
CA GLU A 154 -20.59 -6.85 -4.76
C GLU A 154 -19.84 -6.46 -3.48
N ASP A 155 -19.00 -7.35 -2.95
CA ASP A 155 -18.25 -7.15 -1.71
C ASP A 155 -17.40 -5.85 -1.77
N THR A 156 -17.33 -5.16 -0.65
CA THR A 156 -16.44 -4.04 -0.47
C THR A 156 -15.33 -4.44 0.50
N LEU A 157 -14.07 -4.32 0.06
CA LEU A 157 -12.87 -4.54 0.88
C LEU A 157 -12.21 -3.19 1.16
N VAL A 158 -11.83 -2.96 2.41
CA VAL A 158 -11.16 -1.72 2.83
C VAL A 158 -9.74 -2.02 3.30
N PHE A 159 -8.78 -1.30 2.74
CA PHE A 159 -7.35 -1.43 3.04
C PHE A 159 -6.84 -0.14 3.65
N PHE A 160 -6.37 -0.19 4.89
CA PHE A 160 -5.67 0.93 5.53
C PHE A 160 -4.17 0.77 5.34
N LEU A 161 -3.59 1.64 4.53
CA LEU A 161 -2.20 1.55 4.08
C LEU A 161 -1.30 2.56 4.77
N SER A 162 -0.03 2.16 4.90
CA SER A 162 1.07 3.09 5.13
C SER A 162 1.86 3.41 3.85
N LEU A 163 1.58 2.70 2.76
CA LEU A 163 2.19 2.90 1.45
C LEU A 163 1.75 4.24 0.84
N ILE A 164 2.71 5.01 0.32
CA ILE A 164 2.46 6.33 -0.26
C ILE A 164 2.24 6.26 -1.78
N HIS A 165 2.91 5.33 -2.45
CA HIS A 165 2.95 5.26 -3.91
C HIS A 165 2.41 3.91 -4.39
N ILE A 166 1.31 3.97 -5.07
CA ILE A 166 0.78 2.89 -5.90
C ILE A 166 0.93 3.31 -7.35
#